data_dfa80bbc99958b72e658648a3625ce48
#
_entry.id   dfa80bbc99958b72e658648a3625ce48
#
_cell.length_a   1.000
_cell.length_b   1.000
_cell.length_c   1.000
_cell.angle_alpha   90.00
_cell.angle_beta   90.00
_cell.angle_gamma   90.00
#
_symmetry.space_group_name_H-M   'P 1'
#
loop_
_entity.id
_entity.type
_entity.pdbx_description
1 polymer ?
#
loop_
_entity_poly.entity_id
_entity_poly.type
_entity_poly.pdbx_seq_one_letter_code
_entity_poly.pdbx_strand_id
1 'polypeptide(L)'
;VMGGDLTVTSTPDKGSTFRVKLLLSEVTNPTRTRSIRAPVLGYHGPRKTILVTDDDPAQRGLLQDALAPLGFIVLVATDGYSCIDLAEHCQPDLFLLDISMPGMDGWTVAETLRTHGHHHARILMLSASALEAHGTLLSQPFHDAYLMKPVDIPRLLELIGQLLKIDWIYKGEATAAAANATEIQHPPMQHVEELIELGKIGYIRGIESKLDQIHTDYPETWAFVSQMRTMVEQFDLDTYMKTLNTLYRHEQ
;
A
#
# COMPACT_ATOMS: atom_id res chain seq x y z
N VAL A 1 -21.02 -23.65 12.13
CA VAL A 1 -20.93 -23.90 13.57
C VAL A 1 -19.81 -24.91 13.76
N MET A 2 -18.68 -24.50 14.34
CA MET A 2 -17.62 -25.44 14.74
C MET A 2 -18.09 -26.12 16.01
N GLY A 3 -18.30 -27.44 16.00
CA GLY A 3 -18.62 -28.21 17.17
C GLY A 3 -17.45 -28.18 18.17
N GLY A 4 -17.69 -27.84 19.40
CA GLY A 4 -16.67 -27.80 20.44
C GLY A 4 -17.28 -27.55 21.81
N ASP A 5 -16.46 -27.65 22.84
CA ASP A 5 -16.85 -27.45 24.23
C ASP A 5 -15.89 -26.48 24.92
N LEU A 6 -16.44 -25.55 25.70
CA LEU A 6 -15.69 -24.59 26.51
C LEU A 6 -16.00 -24.85 27.98
N THR A 7 -15.01 -25.30 28.73
CA THR A 7 -15.12 -25.50 30.16
C THR A 7 -14.28 -24.49 30.92
N VAL A 8 -14.86 -23.92 31.99
CA VAL A 8 -14.16 -22.98 32.87
C VAL A 8 -14.16 -23.57 34.28
N THR A 9 -13.00 -23.63 34.90
CA THR A 9 -12.81 -23.99 36.29
C THR A 9 -12.11 -22.84 36.99
N SER A 10 -12.74 -22.27 38.00
CA SER A 10 -12.18 -21.15 38.77
C SER A 10 -12.19 -21.47 40.25
N THR A 11 -11.10 -21.14 40.92
CA THR A 11 -11.00 -21.26 42.40
C THR A 11 -10.58 -19.90 42.93
N PRO A 12 -11.34 -19.34 43.91
CA PRO A 12 -10.96 -18.09 44.56
C PRO A 12 -9.50 -18.14 45.05
N ASP A 13 -8.76 -17.06 44.83
CA ASP A 13 -7.35 -16.87 45.17
C ASP A 13 -6.34 -17.83 44.50
N LYS A 14 -6.81 -18.76 43.63
CA LYS A 14 -5.97 -19.70 42.88
C LYS A 14 -6.00 -19.50 41.37
N GLY A 15 -6.94 -18.67 40.84
CA GLY A 15 -7.06 -18.37 39.43
C GLY A 15 -8.12 -19.19 38.69
N SER A 16 -8.19 -18.97 37.38
CA SER A 16 -9.18 -19.60 36.48
C SER A 16 -8.47 -20.33 35.33
N THR A 17 -8.99 -21.51 35.00
CA THR A 17 -8.54 -22.32 33.88
C THR A 17 -9.66 -22.40 32.85
N PHE A 18 -9.38 -21.94 31.64
CA PHE A 18 -10.25 -22.09 30.47
C PHE A 18 -9.77 -23.25 29.63
N ARG A 19 -10.64 -24.21 29.33
CA ARG A 19 -10.33 -25.34 28.44
C ARG A 19 -11.27 -25.33 27.24
N VAL A 20 -10.69 -25.18 26.07
CA VAL A 20 -11.42 -25.23 24.79
C VAL A 20 -11.14 -26.58 24.13
N LYS A 21 -12.18 -27.32 23.77
CA LYS A 21 -12.11 -28.50 22.89
C LYS A 21 -12.74 -28.13 21.58
N LEU A 22 -12.02 -28.29 20.49
CA LEU A 22 -12.48 -28.02 19.11
C LEU A 22 -12.48 -29.33 18.33
N LEU A 23 -13.57 -29.60 17.61
CA LEU A 23 -13.62 -30.65 16.60
C LEU A 23 -13.13 -30.05 15.29
N LEU A 24 -11.88 -30.32 14.96
CA LEU A 24 -11.30 -29.91 13.67
C LEU A 24 -11.34 -31.10 12.73
N SER A 25 -12.02 -30.94 11.60
CA SER A 25 -11.95 -31.93 10.51
C SER A 25 -10.59 -31.80 9.82
N GLU A 26 -9.91 -32.91 9.63
CA GLU A 26 -8.70 -32.93 8.82
C GLU A 26 -9.05 -32.57 7.37
N VAL A 27 -8.49 -31.49 6.86
CA VAL A 27 -8.63 -31.12 5.45
C VAL A 27 -7.63 -31.93 4.64
N THR A 28 -8.06 -33.04 4.10
CA THR A 28 -7.23 -33.98 3.33
C THR A 28 -6.73 -33.42 2.00
N ASN A 29 -7.29 -32.32 1.51
CA ASN A 29 -6.76 -31.55 0.39
C ASN A 29 -7.06 -30.07 0.64
N PRO A 30 -6.15 -29.30 1.28
CA PRO A 30 -6.29 -27.87 1.25
C PRO A 30 -6.12 -27.45 -0.21
N THR A 31 -7.22 -27.11 -0.87
CA THR A 31 -7.14 -26.38 -2.14
C THR A 31 -6.48 -25.06 -1.79
N ARG A 32 -5.15 -25.05 -1.73
CA ARG A 32 -4.33 -23.86 -1.74
C ARG A 32 -4.50 -23.16 -3.07
N THR A 33 -5.65 -22.55 -3.29
CA THR A 33 -5.78 -21.44 -4.23
C THR A 33 -5.18 -20.17 -3.62
N ARG A 34 -4.06 -20.31 -2.93
CA ARG A 34 -3.10 -19.23 -2.85
C ARG A 34 -2.31 -19.35 -4.15
N SER A 35 -2.74 -18.67 -5.19
CA SER A 35 -1.79 -18.32 -6.23
C SER A 35 -0.63 -17.69 -5.48
N ILE A 36 0.54 -18.33 -5.52
CA ILE A 36 1.78 -17.72 -5.08
C ILE A 36 2.03 -16.65 -6.15
N ARG A 37 1.29 -15.55 -6.07
CA ARG A 37 1.62 -14.37 -6.83
C ARG A 37 2.98 -13.93 -6.29
N ALA A 38 3.92 -13.72 -7.18
CA ALA A 38 5.21 -13.17 -6.82
C ALA A 38 5.00 -11.90 -5.97
N PRO A 39 5.92 -11.57 -5.05
CA PRO A 39 5.83 -10.35 -4.27
C PRO A 39 5.62 -9.14 -5.18
N VAL A 40 4.67 -8.28 -4.81
CA VAL A 40 4.44 -7.00 -5.49
C VAL A 40 5.61 -6.08 -5.18
N LEU A 41 6.17 -5.46 -6.20
CA LEU A 41 7.28 -4.50 -6.08
C LEU A 41 6.80 -3.05 -6.22
N GLY A 42 5.65 -2.83 -6.84
CA GLY A 42 5.10 -1.51 -7.11
C GLY A 42 3.93 -1.61 -8.09
N TYR A 43 3.62 -0.51 -8.75
CA TYR A 43 2.56 -0.45 -9.76
C TYR A 43 2.92 0.55 -10.88
N HIS A 44 2.29 0.38 -12.05
CA HIS A 44 2.44 1.30 -13.18
C HIS A 44 1.53 2.53 -13.03
N GLY A 45 2.03 3.68 -13.49
CA GLY A 45 1.29 4.93 -13.55
C GLY A 45 1.71 5.97 -12.51
N PRO A 46 0.98 7.10 -12.42
CA PRO A 46 1.31 8.18 -11.49
C PRO A 46 1.14 7.74 -10.04
N ARG A 47 1.94 8.33 -9.15
CA ARG A 47 1.86 8.07 -7.71
C ARG A 47 0.47 8.38 -7.19
N LYS A 48 -0.08 7.42 -6.45
CA LYS A 48 -1.39 7.52 -5.80
C LYS A 48 -1.24 7.85 -4.33
N THR A 49 -2.13 8.70 -3.83
CA THR A 49 -2.19 9.09 -2.43
C THR A 49 -3.25 8.27 -1.69
N ILE A 50 -2.83 7.62 -0.60
CA ILE A 50 -3.70 6.85 0.29
C ILE A 50 -3.73 7.53 1.65
N LEU A 51 -4.91 7.86 2.16
CA LEU A 51 -5.10 8.35 3.51
C LEU A 51 -5.60 7.22 4.41
N VAL A 52 -4.77 6.82 5.37
CA VAL A 52 -5.06 5.78 6.36
C VAL A 52 -5.57 6.44 7.63
N THR A 53 -6.76 6.04 8.07
CA THR A 53 -7.38 6.56 9.29
C THR A 53 -7.72 5.42 10.23
N ASP A 54 -7.09 5.38 11.38
CA ASP A 54 -7.26 4.36 12.43
C ASP A 54 -6.80 4.98 13.75
N ASP A 55 -7.44 4.72 14.86
CA ASP A 55 -7.03 5.24 16.17
C ASP A 55 -5.82 4.47 16.77
N ASP A 56 -5.61 3.21 16.33
CA ASP A 56 -4.47 2.40 16.73
C ASP A 56 -3.19 2.75 15.96
N PRO A 57 -2.15 3.28 16.61
CA PRO A 57 -0.88 3.61 15.96
C PRO A 57 -0.16 2.39 15.35
N ALA A 58 -0.37 1.19 15.90
CA ALA A 58 0.24 -0.03 15.36
C ALA A 58 -0.40 -0.41 14.01
N GLN A 59 -1.72 -0.24 13.87
CA GLN A 59 -2.42 -0.48 12.61
C GLN A 59 -2.00 0.54 11.55
N ARG A 60 -1.91 1.83 11.91
CA ARG A 60 -1.42 2.86 10.97
C ARG A 60 0.00 2.56 10.50
N GLY A 61 0.91 2.21 11.43
CA GLY A 61 2.28 1.83 11.10
C GLY A 61 2.36 0.63 10.16
N LEU A 62 1.60 -0.43 10.45
CA LEU A 62 1.53 -1.63 9.60
C LEU A 62 1.12 -1.31 8.16
N LEU A 63 0.08 -0.49 8.00
CA LEU A 63 -0.42 -0.12 6.67
C LEU A 63 0.57 0.80 5.94
N GLN A 64 1.19 1.75 6.65
CA GLN A 64 2.22 2.62 6.08
C GLN A 64 3.44 1.82 5.62
N ASP A 65 3.94 0.90 6.44
CA ASP A 65 5.09 0.04 6.12
C ASP A 65 4.79 -0.92 4.96
N ALA A 66 3.53 -1.33 4.81
CA ALA A 66 3.13 -2.20 3.70
C ALA A 66 2.94 -1.45 2.36
N LEU A 67 2.50 -0.19 2.39
CA LEU A 67 2.09 0.54 1.19
C LEU A 67 3.15 1.51 0.67
N ALA A 68 3.88 2.20 1.55
CA ALA A 68 4.88 3.18 1.13
C ALA A 68 6.00 2.59 0.25
N PRO A 69 6.56 1.39 0.55
CA PRO A 69 7.57 0.76 -0.31
C PRO A 69 7.07 0.40 -1.71
N LEU A 70 5.75 0.32 -1.91
CA LEU A 70 5.15 0.04 -3.22
C LEU A 70 4.97 1.30 -4.08
N GLY A 71 5.38 2.47 -3.58
CA GLY A 71 5.34 3.74 -4.30
C GLY A 71 4.12 4.61 -4.00
N PHE A 72 3.26 4.24 -3.05
CA PHE A 72 2.16 5.11 -2.61
C PHE A 72 2.66 6.26 -1.75
N ILE A 73 2.00 7.42 -1.86
CA ILE A 73 2.08 8.49 -0.86
C ILE A 73 1.09 8.12 0.23
N VAL A 74 1.58 7.76 1.42
CA VAL A 74 0.73 7.35 2.53
C VAL A 74 0.64 8.46 3.56
N LEU A 75 -0.55 9.02 3.69
CA LEU A 75 -0.91 9.98 4.74
C LEU A 75 -1.61 9.23 5.88
N VAL A 76 -1.47 9.70 7.10
CA VAL A 76 -2.09 9.06 8.27
C VAL A 76 -2.90 10.07 9.07
N ALA A 77 -4.10 9.65 9.50
CA ALA A 77 -4.97 10.37 10.42
C ALA A 77 -5.23 9.50 11.65
N THR A 78 -5.35 10.10 12.82
CA THR A 78 -5.54 9.41 14.10
C THR A 78 -7.00 9.25 14.49
N ASP A 79 -7.89 9.97 13.81
CA ASP A 79 -9.33 10.03 14.08
C ASP A 79 -10.08 10.60 12.87
N GLY A 80 -11.43 10.58 12.93
CA GLY A 80 -12.27 11.03 11.83
C GLY A 80 -12.14 12.53 11.52
N TYR A 81 -11.90 13.38 12.53
CA TYR A 81 -11.77 14.82 12.34
C TYR A 81 -10.49 15.16 11.58
N SER A 82 -9.36 14.59 12.00
CA SER A 82 -8.07 14.75 11.32
C SER A 82 -8.09 14.17 9.90
N CYS A 83 -8.88 13.12 9.66
CA CYS A 83 -9.09 12.56 8.33
C CYS A 83 -9.75 13.57 7.38
N ILE A 84 -10.84 14.20 7.82
CA ILE A 84 -11.57 15.19 7.03
C ILE A 84 -10.71 16.41 6.73
N ASP A 85 -10.01 16.93 7.74
CA ASP A 85 -9.11 18.09 7.59
C ASP A 85 -7.99 17.79 6.57
N LEU A 86 -7.33 16.64 6.67
CA LEU A 86 -6.31 16.22 5.70
C LEU A 86 -6.89 16.03 4.30
N ALA A 87 -8.09 15.49 4.17
CA ALA A 87 -8.73 15.26 2.89
C ALA A 87 -8.97 16.56 2.11
N GLU A 88 -9.35 17.64 2.79
CA GLU A 88 -9.57 18.95 2.17
C GLU A 88 -8.29 19.54 1.54
N HIS A 89 -7.12 19.23 2.12
CA HIS A 89 -5.84 19.78 1.69
C HIS A 89 -5.07 18.89 0.71
N CYS A 90 -5.26 17.56 0.75
CA CYS A 90 -4.39 16.59 0.08
C CYS A 90 -5.06 15.80 -1.06
N GLN A 91 -6.39 15.84 -1.20
CA GLN A 91 -7.18 15.14 -2.22
C GLN A 91 -6.72 13.68 -2.45
N PRO A 92 -6.88 12.78 -1.47
CA PRO A 92 -6.44 11.39 -1.61
C PRO A 92 -7.18 10.66 -2.75
N ASP A 93 -6.51 9.68 -3.39
CA ASP A 93 -7.13 8.77 -4.35
C ASP A 93 -7.92 7.66 -3.64
N LEU A 94 -7.47 7.27 -2.43
CA LEU A 94 -8.08 6.21 -1.63
C LEU A 94 -8.05 6.55 -0.14
N PHE A 95 -9.14 6.30 0.54
CA PHE A 95 -9.26 6.31 1.99
C PHE A 95 -9.31 4.87 2.51
N LEU A 96 -8.47 4.54 3.49
CA LEU A 96 -8.57 3.34 4.31
C LEU A 96 -9.10 3.79 5.67
N LEU A 97 -10.36 3.48 5.97
CA LEU A 97 -11.04 3.97 7.17
C LEU A 97 -11.35 2.84 8.15
N ASP A 98 -10.83 2.93 9.35
CA ASP A 98 -11.35 2.09 10.43
C ASP A 98 -12.79 2.48 10.76
N ILE A 99 -13.64 1.48 10.96
CA ILE A 99 -15.03 1.71 11.35
C ILE A 99 -15.13 2.13 12.81
N SER A 100 -14.37 1.47 13.70
CA SER A 100 -14.55 1.55 15.14
C SER A 100 -13.61 2.56 15.78
N MET A 101 -13.76 3.84 15.46
CA MET A 101 -12.95 4.91 16.04
C MET A 101 -13.71 5.70 17.11
N PRO A 102 -13.02 6.19 18.17
CA PRO A 102 -13.62 7.06 19.16
C PRO A 102 -14.08 8.40 18.59
N GLY A 103 -15.21 8.91 19.05
CA GLY A 103 -15.75 10.21 18.67
C GLY A 103 -16.51 10.19 17.36
N MET A 104 -15.83 10.06 16.25
CA MET A 104 -16.43 9.97 14.90
C MET A 104 -16.08 8.61 14.29
N ASP A 105 -17.07 7.77 14.08
CA ASP A 105 -16.88 6.45 13.46
C ASP A 105 -16.59 6.56 11.96
N GLY A 106 -16.04 5.49 11.37
CA GLY A 106 -15.66 5.45 9.95
C GLY A 106 -16.85 5.62 9.00
N TRP A 107 -18.07 5.24 9.39
CA TRP A 107 -19.27 5.44 8.57
C TRP A 107 -19.62 6.92 8.44
N THR A 108 -19.60 7.63 9.56
CA THR A 108 -19.82 9.09 9.61
C THR A 108 -18.73 9.84 8.83
N VAL A 109 -17.46 9.39 8.92
CA VAL A 109 -16.38 9.94 8.11
C VAL A 109 -16.65 9.74 6.62
N ALA A 110 -17.00 8.52 6.19
CA ALA A 110 -17.28 8.20 4.78
C ALA A 110 -18.44 9.04 4.22
N GLU A 111 -19.53 9.20 4.97
CA GLU A 111 -20.66 10.05 4.61
C GLU A 111 -20.23 11.52 4.48
N THR A 112 -19.47 12.03 5.45
CA THR A 112 -18.96 13.40 5.46
C THR A 112 -18.07 13.67 4.25
N LEU A 113 -17.14 12.75 3.94
CA LEU A 113 -16.28 12.86 2.76
C LEU A 113 -17.08 12.95 1.46
N ARG A 114 -18.13 12.15 1.32
CA ARG A 114 -19.01 12.19 0.13
C ARG A 114 -19.79 13.50 0.05
N THR A 115 -20.28 14.03 1.18
CA THR A 115 -21.00 15.31 1.21
C THR A 115 -20.08 16.51 0.97
N HIS A 116 -18.81 16.42 1.33
CA HIS A 116 -17.78 17.43 1.04
C HIS A 116 -17.18 17.33 -0.38
N GLY A 117 -17.71 16.46 -1.23
CA GLY A 117 -17.35 16.43 -2.65
C GLY A 117 -16.22 15.48 -3.03
N HIS A 118 -15.71 14.64 -2.11
CA HIS A 118 -14.70 13.63 -2.42
C HIS A 118 -15.27 12.41 -3.19
N HIS A 119 -16.02 12.67 -4.28
CA HIS A 119 -16.67 11.62 -5.06
C HIS A 119 -15.73 10.80 -5.92
N HIS A 120 -14.56 11.34 -6.28
CA HIS A 120 -13.58 10.62 -7.12
C HIS A 120 -12.72 9.66 -6.31
N ALA A 121 -12.48 9.97 -5.03
CA ALA A 121 -11.69 9.11 -4.15
C ALA A 121 -12.44 7.81 -3.84
N ARG A 122 -11.71 6.70 -3.75
CA ARG A 122 -12.25 5.43 -3.30
C ARG A 122 -12.24 5.35 -1.78
N ILE A 123 -13.20 4.63 -1.21
CA ILE A 123 -13.27 4.41 0.24
C ILE A 123 -13.31 2.91 0.51
N LEU A 124 -12.30 2.40 1.22
CA LEU A 124 -12.21 1.04 1.72
C LEU A 124 -12.34 1.06 3.24
N MET A 125 -13.40 0.44 3.75
CA MET A 125 -13.65 0.33 5.19
C MET A 125 -12.89 -0.85 5.78
N LEU A 126 -12.31 -0.65 6.96
CA LEU A 126 -11.65 -1.69 7.75
C LEU A 126 -12.54 -2.03 8.96
N SER A 127 -12.98 -3.29 9.08
CA SER A 127 -13.96 -3.71 10.09
C SER A 127 -13.43 -4.82 10.99
N ALA A 128 -13.69 -4.73 12.29
CA ALA A 128 -13.41 -5.80 13.24
C ALA A 128 -14.46 -6.92 13.21
N SER A 129 -15.66 -6.67 12.65
CA SER A 129 -16.80 -7.59 12.69
C SER A 129 -17.51 -7.72 11.35
N ALA A 130 -17.83 -8.96 10.96
CA ALA A 130 -18.67 -9.21 9.79
C ALA A 130 -20.10 -8.64 9.93
N LEU A 131 -20.59 -8.44 11.15
CA LEU A 131 -21.91 -7.87 11.43
C LEU A 131 -21.95 -6.36 11.15
N GLU A 132 -20.86 -5.65 11.42
CA GLU A 132 -20.73 -4.23 11.11
C GLU A 132 -20.78 -3.97 9.59
N ALA A 133 -20.20 -4.88 8.81
CA ALA A 133 -20.23 -4.83 7.34
C ALA A 133 -21.66 -5.04 6.77
N HIS A 134 -22.54 -5.72 7.47
CA HIS A 134 -23.90 -6.05 6.99
C HIS A 134 -24.98 -5.05 7.45
N GLY A 135 -24.74 -4.28 8.51
CA GLY A 135 -25.74 -3.37 9.08
C GLY A 135 -26.14 -2.18 8.20
N THR A 136 -25.34 -1.85 7.19
CA THR A 136 -25.51 -0.67 6.34
C THR A 136 -25.86 -0.99 4.89
N LEU A 137 -26.11 -2.25 4.54
CA LEU A 137 -26.42 -2.69 3.15
C LEU A 137 -27.76 -2.16 2.60
N LEU A 138 -28.54 -1.44 3.38
CA LEU A 138 -29.89 -0.99 2.98
C LEU A 138 -30.00 0.48 2.57
N SER A 139 -28.94 1.27 2.69
CA SER A 139 -28.97 2.68 2.27
C SER A 139 -27.65 3.03 1.60
N GLN A 140 -27.69 3.53 0.38
CA GLN A 140 -26.56 3.94 -0.48
C GLN A 140 -25.16 3.87 0.18
N PRO A 141 -24.33 2.89 -0.11
CA PRO A 141 -23.04 2.75 0.55
C PRO A 141 -22.13 3.93 0.18
N PHE A 142 -21.72 4.72 1.17
CA PHE A 142 -20.76 5.79 0.98
C PHE A 142 -19.34 5.26 0.72
N HIS A 143 -19.16 3.94 0.77
CA HIS A 143 -17.90 3.23 0.57
C HIS A 143 -17.93 2.38 -0.71
N ASP A 144 -16.75 2.03 -1.23
CA ASP A 144 -16.59 1.22 -2.44
C ASP A 144 -16.30 -0.26 -2.12
N ALA A 145 -15.65 -0.52 -0.99
CA ALA A 145 -15.34 -1.88 -0.52
C ALA A 145 -15.13 -1.91 1.00
N TYR A 146 -15.04 -3.12 1.55
CA TYR A 146 -14.62 -3.33 2.94
C TYR A 146 -13.65 -4.51 3.06
N LEU A 147 -12.84 -4.51 4.13
CA LEU A 147 -11.90 -5.55 4.48
C LEU A 147 -11.96 -5.83 5.98
N MET A 148 -12.01 -7.11 6.34
CA MET A 148 -12.05 -7.50 7.75
C MET A 148 -10.66 -7.45 8.38
N LYS A 149 -10.59 -6.97 9.62
CA LYS A 149 -9.42 -7.10 10.51
C LYS A 149 -9.34 -8.52 11.09
N PRO A 150 -8.15 -9.13 11.26
CA PRO A 150 -6.85 -8.55 10.99
C PRO A 150 -6.61 -8.39 9.47
N VAL A 151 -5.98 -7.27 9.08
CA VAL A 151 -5.78 -6.92 7.68
C VAL A 151 -4.82 -7.93 7.02
N ASP A 152 -5.35 -8.70 6.05
CA ASP A 152 -4.55 -9.54 5.17
C ASP A 152 -3.97 -8.67 4.05
N ILE A 153 -2.65 -8.42 4.07
CA ILE A 153 -1.98 -7.53 3.13
C ILE A 153 -2.15 -7.97 1.67
N PRO A 154 -1.99 -9.25 1.28
CA PRO A 154 -2.31 -9.72 -0.05
C PRO A 154 -3.73 -9.34 -0.52
N ARG A 155 -4.71 -9.50 0.35
CA ARG A 155 -6.11 -9.14 0.04
C ARG A 155 -6.32 -7.64 -0.05
N LEU A 156 -5.66 -6.87 0.82
CA LEU A 156 -5.67 -5.41 0.76
C LEU A 156 -5.12 -4.92 -0.59
N LEU A 157 -3.98 -5.43 -1.02
CA LEU A 157 -3.37 -5.05 -2.31
C LEU A 157 -4.27 -5.42 -3.50
N GLU A 158 -4.93 -6.57 -3.45
CA GLU A 158 -5.90 -6.97 -4.48
C GLU A 158 -7.04 -5.96 -4.59
N LEU A 159 -7.63 -5.54 -3.45
CA LEU A 159 -8.70 -4.55 -3.40
C LEU A 159 -8.22 -3.16 -3.87
N ILE A 160 -7.04 -2.72 -3.44
CA ILE A 160 -6.44 -1.47 -3.89
C ILE A 160 -6.28 -1.47 -5.42
N GLY A 161 -5.75 -2.57 -5.99
CA GLY A 161 -5.59 -2.72 -7.43
C GLY A 161 -6.91 -2.58 -8.19
N GLN A 162 -7.98 -3.20 -7.68
CA GLN A 162 -9.32 -3.12 -8.26
C GLN A 162 -9.93 -1.71 -8.14
N LEU A 163 -9.82 -1.08 -6.96
CA LEU A 163 -10.41 0.23 -6.67
C LEU A 163 -9.72 1.35 -7.46
N LEU A 164 -8.40 1.35 -7.47
CA LEU A 164 -7.60 2.38 -8.15
C LEU A 164 -7.33 2.06 -9.62
N LYS A 165 -7.69 0.85 -10.08
CA LYS A 165 -7.45 0.35 -11.44
C LYS A 165 -5.98 0.48 -11.85
N ILE A 166 -5.09 0.03 -10.96
CA ILE A 166 -3.64 0.04 -11.17
C ILE A 166 -3.14 -1.36 -11.57
N ASP A 167 -2.11 -1.40 -12.38
CA ASP A 167 -1.43 -2.63 -12.79
C ASP A 167 -0.21 -2.85 -11.92
N TRP A 168 -0.20 -3.97 -11.18
CA TRP A 168 0.87 -4.32 -10.26
C TRP A 168 2.12 -4.81 -11.00
N ILE A 169 3.28 -4.45 -10.46
CA ILE A 169 4.58 -4.96 -10.87
C ILE A 169 4.98 -6.08 -9.92
N TYR A 170 5.14 -7.31 -10.44
CA TYR A 170 5.50 -8.48 -9.64
C TYR A 170 6.99 -8.81 -9.74
N LYS A 171 7.56 -9.36 -8.64
CA LYS A 171 8.91 -9.90 -8.65
C LYS A 171 8.97 -11.11 -9.60
N GLY A 172 9.67 -10.99 -10.70
CA GLY A 172 9.73 -12.01 -11.76
C GLY A 172 9.21 -11.48 -13.11
N GLU A 173 8.21 -10.59 -13.13
CA GLU A 173 7.86 -9.84 -14.34
C GLU A 173 8.91 -8.76 -14.61
N ALA A 174 9.46 -8.12 -13.58
CA ALA A 174 10.61 -7.23 -13.70
C ALA A 174 11.84 -7.95 -14.28
N THR A 175 12.05 -9.24 -13.94
CA THR A 175 13.12 -10.06 -14.55
C THR A 175 12.76 -10.58 -15.95
N ALA A 176 11.49 -10.86 -16.22
CA ALA A 176 11.02 -11.26 -17.55
C ALA A 176 10.93 -10.04 -18.51
N ALA A 177 10.51 -8.89 -18.01
CA ALA A 177 10.59 -7.63 -18.76
C ALA A 177 12.03 -7.20 -19.00
N ALA A 178 12.95 -7.40 -18.03
CA ALA A 178 14.38 -7.17 -18.22
C ALA A 178 15.05 -8.21 -19.15
N ALA A 179 14.51 -9.43 -19.24
CA ALA A 179 15.01 -10.45 -20.18
C ALA A 179 14.44 -10.29 -21.60
N ASN A 180 13.30 -9.60 -21.76
CA ASN A 180 12.70 -9.24 -23.04
C ASN A 180 12.91 -7.75 -23.42
N ALA A 181 13.50 -6.95 -22.54
CA ALA A 181 13.87 -5.57 -22.83
C ALA A 181 15.20 -5.56 -23.61
N THR A 182 15.07 -5.74 -24.89
CA THR A 182 15.97 -5.09 -25.82
C THR A 182 15.81 -3.58 -25.59
N GLU A 183 16.83 -2.94 -24.97
CA GLU A 183 16.95 -1.52 -24.64
C GLU A 183 16.02 -1.02 -23.50
N ILE A 184 16.61 -0.87 -22.30
CA ILE A 184 16.04 -0.02 -21.25
C ILE A 184 15.97 1.39 -21.85
N GLN A 185 14.76 1.92 -22.00
CA GLN A 185 14.61 3.30 -22.46
C GLN A 185 15.17 4.23 -21.39
N HIS A 186 16.13 5.04 -21.79
CA HIS A 186 16.78 6.02 -20.94
C HIS A 186 16.17 7.40 -21.16
N PRO A 187 16.14 8.25 -20.13
CA PRO A 187 15.75 9.64 -20.33
C PRO A 187 16.79 10.34 -21.23
N PRO A 188 16.44 11.48 -21.84
CA PRO A 188 17.40 12.30 -22.59
C PRO A 188 18.69 12.52 -21.80
N MET A 189 19.85 12.46 -22.51
CA MET A 189 21.17 12.50 -21.88
C MET A 189 21.41 13.68 -20.96
N GLN A 190 20.76 14.80 -21.20
CA GLN A 190 20.80 15.97 -20.31
C GLN A 190 20.37 15.62 -18.87
N HIS A 191 19.35 14.78 -18.71
CA HIS A 191 18.88 14.34 -17.40
C HIS A 191 19.84 13.33 -16.74
N VAL A 192 20.51 12.50 -17.53
CA VAL A 192 21.55 11.58 -17.06
C VAL A 192 22.75 12.36 -16.54
N GLU A 193 23.18 13.42 -17.25
CA GLU A 193 24.25 14.32 -16.81
C GLU A 193 23.92 15.01 -15.49
N GLU A 194 22.71 15.54 -15.34
CA GLU A 194 22.28 16.16 -14.10
C GLU A 194 22.26 15.16 -12.93
N LEU A 195 21.81 13.92 -13.15
CA LEU A 195 21.87 12.85 -12.14
C LEU A 195 23.30 12.50 -11.75
N ILE A 196 24.25 12.48 -12.71
CA ILE A 196 25.67 12.27 -12.42
C ILE A 196 26.23 13.40 -11.55
N GLU A 197 25.94 14.65 -11.87
CA GLU A 197 26.38 15.80 -11.08
C GLU A 197 25.82 15.76 -9.65
N LEU A 198 24.54 15.46 -9.50
CA LEU A 198 23.91 15.29 -8.18
C LEU A 198 24.52 14.13 -7.40
N GLY A 199 24.85 13.02 -8.07
CA GLY A 199 25.52 11.87 -7.47
C GLY A 199 26.95 12.17 -7.00
N LYS A 200 27.73 12.94 -7.77
CA LYS A 200 29.10 13.37 -7.40
C LYS A 200 29.16 14.16 -6.09
N ILE A 201 28.15 15.00 -5.86
CA ILE A 201 28.06 15.81 -4.62
C ILE A 201 27.31 15.07 -3.50
N GLY A 202 26.78 13.87 -3.77
CA GLY A 202 26.03 13.09 -2.77
C GLY A 202 24.71 13.73 -2.33
N TYR A 203 24.08 14.56 -3.16
CA TYR A 203 22.85 15.28 -2.82
C TYR A 203 21.61 14.42 -3.05
N ILE A 204 21.32 13.51 -2.10
CA ILE A 204 20.24 12.51 -2.19
C ILE A 204 18.89 13.14 -2.53
N ARG A 205 18.47 14.20 -1.82
CA ARG A 205 17.19 14.87 -2.10
C ARG A 205 17.09 15.45 -3.50
N GLY A 206 18.20 15.95 -4.03
CA GLY A 206 18.27 16.43 -5.40
C GLY A 206 18.11 15.31 -6.42
N ILE A 207 18.72 14.14 -6.15
CA ILE A 207 18.58 12.95 -6.98
C ILE A 207 17.11 12.50 -6.99
N GLU A 208 16.47 12.36 -5.82
CA GLU A 208 15.07 11.96 -5.70
C GLU A 208 14.14 12.90 -6.47
N SER A 209 14.28 14.21 -6.25
CA SER A 209 13.49 15.23 -6.97
C SER A 209 13.68 15.16 -8.48
N LYS A 210 14.91 14.90 -8.94
CA LYS A 210 15.21 14.75 -10.37
C LYS A 210 14.62 13.47 -10.96
N LEU A 211 14.66 12.37 -10.22
CA LEU A 211 14.03 11.11 -10.62
C LEU A 211 12.50 11.24 -10.68
N ASP A 212 11.88 12.01 -9.78
CA ASP A 212 10.44 12.30 -9.82
C ASP A 212 10.08 13.14 -11.07
N GLN A 213 10.90 14.13 -11.39
CA GLN A 213 10.75 14.92 -12.63
C GLN A 213 10.84 14.03 -13.87
N ILE A 214 11.89 13.20 -13.97
CA ILE A 214 12.08 12.28 -15.11
C ILE A 214 10.89 11.33 -15.23
N HIS A 215 10.41 10.79 -14.13
CA HIS A 215 9.25 9.89 -14.13
C HIS A 215 7.97 10.58 -14.64
N THR A 216 7.80 11.87 -14.32
CA THR A 216 6.65 12.67 -14.78
C THR A 216 6.74 13.03 -16.25
N ASP A 217 7.92 13.47 -16.69
CA ASP A 217 8.13 13.97 -18.04
C ASP A 217 8.31 12.83 -19.07
N TYR A 218 8.84 11.66 -18.64
CA TYR A 218 9.17 10.49 -19.47
C TYR A 218 8.68 9.20 -18.81
N PRO A 219 7.37 8.93 -18.77
CA PRO A 219 6.81 7.75 -18.09
C PRO A 219 7.36 6.40 -18.58
N GLU A 220 7.79 6.33 -19.84
CA GLU A 220 8.39 5.14 -20.46
C GLU A 220 9.74 4.76 -19.84
N THR A 221 10.42 5.68 -19.15
CA THR A 221 11.72 5.45 -18.50
C THR A 221 11.59 4.90 -17.07
N TRP A 222 10.40 4.48 -16.66
CA TRP A 222 10.10 4.04 -15.30
C TRP A 222 11.07 2.98 -14.77
N ALA A 223 11.52 2.04 -15.63
CA ALA A 223 12.45 0.97 -15.25
C ALA A 223 13.81 1.55 -14.83
N PHE A 224 14.32 2.51 -15.60
CA PHE A 224 15.52 3.26 -15.26
C PHE A 224 15.35 4.03 -13.95
N VAL A 225 14.26 4.79 -13.80
CA VAL A 225 13.98 5.58 -12.59
C VAL A 225 13.89 4.68 -11.36
N SER A 226 13.17 3.55 -11.46
CA SER A 226 13.02 2.59 -10.35
C SER A 226 14.37 1.98 -9.94
N GLN A 227 15.21 1.62 -10.91
CA GLN A 227 16.54 1.08 -10.64
C GLN A 227 17.43 2.10 -9.93
N MET A 228 17.46 3.35 -10.41
CA MET A 228 18.24 4.43 -9.78
C MET A 228 17.76 4.71 -8.37
N ARG A 229 16.44 4.74 -8.14
CA ARG A 229 15.84 4.98 -6.82
C ARG A 229 16.21 3.90 -5.83
N THR A 230 16.14 2.63 -6.22
CA THR A 230 16.55 1.51 -5.35
C THR A 230 17.99 1.64 -4.87
N MET A 231 18.91 2.06 -5.75
CA MET A 231 20.32 2.27 -5.38
C MET A 231 20.49 3.43 -4.41
N VAL A 232 19.73 4.51 -4.60
CA VAL A 232 19.75 5.69 -3.71
C VAL A 232 19.18 5.36 -2.33
N GLU A 233 18.06 4.63 -2.26
CA GLU A 233 17.44 4.17 -1.00
C GLU A 233 18.35 3.22 -0.21
N GLN A 234 19.14 2.40 -0.90
CA GLN A 234 20.14 1.52 -0.29
C GLN A 234 21.45 2.22 0.05
N PHE A 235 21.56 3.53 -0.21
CA PHE A 235 22.80 4.31 -0.09
C PHE A 235 23.98 3.76 -0.91
N ASP A 236 23.71 2.95 -1.94
CA ASP A 236 24.72 2.40 -2.86
C ASP A 236 25.03 3.39 -4.00
N LEU A 237 25.64 4.52 -3.63
CA LEU A 237 26.01 5.56 -4.57
C LEU A 237 27.14 5.10 -5.54
N ASP A 238 27.93 4.11 -5.17
CA ASP A 238 28.98 3.56 -6.03
C ASP A 238 28.37 2.82 -7.23
N THR A 239 27.38 1.97 -7.01
CA THR A 239 26.67 1.26 -8.07
C THR A 239 25.83 2.25 -8.91
N TYR A 240 25.17 3.21 -8.26
CA TYR A 240 24.45 4.30 -8.91
C TYR A 240 25.36 5.06 -9.91
N MET A 241 26.52 5.53 -9.47
CA MET A 241 27.46 6.26 -10.31
C MET A 241 28.05 5.40 -11.44
N LYS A 242 28.37 4.13 -11.17
CA LYS A 242 28.84 3.19 -12.20
C LYS A 242 27.82 2.99 -13.30
N THR A 243 26.56 2.81 -12.93
CA THR A 243 25.45 2.59 -13.87
C THR A 243 25.27 3.81 -14.79
N LEU A 244 25.18 5.01 -14.21
CA LEU A 244 25.03 6.25 -14.99
C LEU A 244 26.23 6.52 -15.90
N ASN A 245 27.47 6.33 -15.41
CA ASN A 245 28.67 6.52 -16.22
C ASN A 245 28.78 5.49 -17.35
N THR A 246 28.30 4.28 -17.16
CA THR A 246 28.27 3.26 -18.21
C THR A 246 27.30 3.66 -19.32
N LEU A 247 26.12 4.14 -18.97
CA LEU A 247 25.14 4.67 -19.93
C LEU A 247 25.69 5.85 -20.71
N TYR A 248 26.30 6.81 -20.02
CA TYR A 248 26.88 7.99 -20.63
C TYR A 248 27.99 7.67 -21.65
N ARG A 249 28.74 6.59 -21.45
CA ARG A 249 29.81 6.14 -22.34
C ARG A 249 29.32 5.38 -23.57
N HIS A 250 28.14 4.78 -23.54
CA HIS A 250 27.61 3.98 -24.65
C HIS A 250 26.92 4.84 -25.70
N GLU A 251 26.59 6.09 -25.42
CA GLU A 251 25.93 7.01 -26.36
C GLU A 251 26.86 8.11 -26.91
N GLN A 252 28.14 8.12 -26.53
CA GLN A 252 29.19 8.92 -27.22
C GLN A 252 29.92 8.09 -28.29
#